data_879829f811b649c78ec58dd2a509d594
#
_entry.id   879829f811b649c78ec58dd2a509d594
#
_cell.length_a   1.000
_cell.length_b   1.000
_cell.length_c   1.000
_cell.angle_alpha   90.00
_cell.angle_beta   90.00
_cell.angle_gamma   90.00
#
_symmetry.space_group_name_H-M   'P 1'
#
loop_
_entity.id
_entity.type
_entity.pdbx_description
1 polymer ?
#
loop_
_entity_poly.entity_id
_entity_poly.type
_entity_poly.pdbx_seq_one_letter_code
_entity_poly.pdbx_strand_id
1 'polypeptide(L)'
;ITSLLSKPLMDFYHLNFTALHTNNLITQAHLNLLKIEKLIQNCINITFSQNTLKCLLKDELISLKDNKLYLINSALILENNHTLYSPHSDFKTQLQNRKDLYNDNEHISYAYKINKIEKISILENGISTNFTGSFIPLQAQLVIKLQNEELIYEIKPKFNEQLNQQGLISKNISSFNLQNNKLKICLKRQTKHCLEKRILL
;
A
#
# COMPACT_ATOMS: atom_id res chain seq x y z
N ILE A 1 -12.95 59.06 -8.88
CA ILE A 1 -13.68 58.27 -7.88
C ILE A 1 -13.61 56.78 -8.19
N THR A 2 -13.52 56.36 -9.46
CA THR A 2 -13.44 54.94 -9.85
C THR A 2 -12.15 54.22 -9.49
N SER A 3 -11.03 54.93 -9.33
CA SER A 3 -9.74 54.30 -9.00
C SER A 3 -9.59 53.96 -7.51
N LEU A 4 -10.35 54.60 -6.61
CA LEU A 4 -10.30 54.35 -5.16
C LEU A 4 -11.00 53.07 -4.72
N LEU A 5 -11.98 52.56 -5.50
CA LEU A 5 -12.72 51.36 -5.19
C LEU A 5 -12.14 50.11 -5.87
N SER A 6 -11.32 50.29 -6.91
CA SER A 6 -10.74 49.16 -7.67
C SER A 6 -9.69 48.38 -6.91
N LYS A 7 -8.87 49.06 -6.11
CA LYS A 7 -7.79 48.43 -5.34
C LYS A 7 -8.31 47.53 -4.20
N PRO A 8 -9.22 47.97 -3.31
CA PRO A 8 -9.80 47.11 -2.29
C PRO A 8 -10.56 45.90 -2.86
N LEU A 9 -11.24 46.09 -4.01
CA LEU A 9 -11.95 45.03 -4.68
C LEU A 9 -10.98 43.96 -5.25
N MET A 10 -9.91 44.42 -5.90
CA MET A 10 -8.86 43.51 -6.38
C MET A 10 -8.15 42.77 -5.25
N ASP A 11 -7.83 43.43 -4.14
CA ASP A 11 -7.23 42.83 -2.97
C ASP A 11 -8.17 41.78 -2.34
N PHE A 12 -9.47 42.06 -2.30
CA PHE A 12 -10.48 41.10 -1.86
C PHE A 12 -10.57 39.86 -2.77
N TYR A 13 -10.57 40.04 -4.08
CA TYR A 13 -10.56 38.91 -5.03
C TYR A 13 -9.27 38.10 -4.91
N HIS A 14 -8.12 38.74 -4.77
CA HIS A 14 -6.84 38.05 -4.55
C HIS A 14 -6.82 37.25 -3.25
N LEU A 15 -7.34 37.80 -2.16
CA LEU A 15 -7.46 37.12 -0.87
C LEU A 15 -8.37 35.90 -0.95
N ASN A 16 -9.55 36.04 -1.54
CA ASN A 16 -10.49 34.94 -1.71
C ASN A 16 -9.92 33.84 -2.63
N PHE A 17 -9.30 34.21 -3.75
CA PHE A 17 -8.69 33.25 -4.66
C PHE A 17 -7.54 32.48 -4.00
N THR A 18 -6.70 33.18 -3.25
CA THR A 18 -5.59 32.58 -2.49
C THR A 18 -6.11 31.62 -1.41
N ALA A 19 -7.17 32.02 -0.67
CA ALA A 19 -7.79 31.18 0.36
C ALA A 19 -8.40 29.91 -0.23
N LEU A 20 -9.15 30.00 -1.33
CA LEU A 20 -9.73 28.86 -2.04
C LEU A 20 -8.65 27.91 -2.56
N HIS A 21 -7.59 28.46 -3.14
CA HIS A 21 -6.48 27.66 -3.65
C HIS A 21 -5.75 26.92 -2.52
N THR A 22 -5.51 27.58 -1.40
CA THR A 22 -4.89 26.99 -0.22
C THR A 22 -5.74 25.87 0.36
N ASN A 23 -7.05 26.09 0.52
CA ASN A 23 -7.97 25.07 1.01
C ASN A 23 -8.01 23.83 0.09
N ASN A 24 -7.99 24.01 -1.22
CA ASN A 24 -7.92 22.92 -2.18
C ASN A 24 -6.62 22.12 -2.03
N LEU A 25 -5.47 22.77 -1.82
CA LEU A 25 -4.20 22.08 -1.62
C LEU A 25 -4.19 21.27 -0.31
N ILE A 26 -4.72 21.84 0.78
CA ILE A 26 -4.85 21.15 2.07
C ILE A 26 -5.74 19.92 1.91
N THR A 27 -6.90 20.06 1.29
CA THR A 27 -7.82 18.95 1.04
C THR A 27 -7.16 17.84 0.20
N GLN A 28 -6.46 18.20 -0.88
CA GLN A 28 -5.71 17.24 -1.69
C GLN A 28 -4.63 16.53 -0.88
N ALA A 29 -3.90 17.24 -0.03
CA ALA A 29 -2.88 16.64 0.82
C ALA A 29 -3.48 15.63 1.81
N HIS A 30 -4.62 15.95 2.43
CA HIS A 30 -5.34 15.00 3.29
C HIS A 30 -5.81 13.75 2.55
N LEU A 31 -6.41 13.91 1.39
CA LEU A 31 -6.85 12.79 0.56
C LEU A 31 -5.68 11.90 0.15
N ASN A 32 -4.53 12.48 -0.18
CA ASN A 32 -3.33 11.73 -0.53
C ASN A 32 -2.78 10.94 0.66
N LEU A 33 -2.74 11.54 1.86
CA LEU A 33 -2.35 10.84 3.07
C LEU A 33 -3.29 9.66 3.38
N LEU A 34 -4.60 9.83 3.22
CA LEU A 34 -5.58 8.76 3.40
C LEU A 34 -5.41 7.63 2.38
N LYS A 35 -5.13 7.96 1.11
CA LYS A 35 -4.83 6.96 0.07
C LYS A 35 -3.58 6.13 0.43
N ILE A 36 -2.51 6.82 0.84
CA ILE A 36 -1.27 6.13 1.25
C ILE A 36 -1.54 5.25 2.47
N GLU A 37 -2.22 5.76 3.49
CA GLU A 37 -2.57 5.00 4.69
C GLU A 37 -3.34 3.72 4.34
N LYS A 38 -4.33 3.82 3.46
CA LYS A 38 -5.10 2.66 2.99
C LYS A 38 -4.22 1.65 2.25
N LEU A 39 -3.27 2.12 1.42
CA LEU A 39 -2.35 1.23 0.72
C LEU A 39 -1.41 0.48 1.67
N ILE A 40 -0.95 1.14 2.75
CA ILE A 40 0.01 0.55 3.70
C ILE A 40 -0.64 -0.16 4.88
N GLN A 41 -1.95 -0.18 4.98
CA GLN A 41 -2.70 -0.76 6.11
C GLN A 41 -2.32 -2.23 6.38
N ASN A 42 -2.09 -3.00 5.33
CA ASN A 42 -1.72 -4.41 5.42
C ASN A 42 -0.21 -4.64 5.23
N CYS A 43 0.59 -3.61 5.36
CA CYS A 43 2.03 -3.69 5.22
C CYS A 43 2.73 -4.25 6.45
N ILE A 44 3.72 -5.07 6.20
CA ILE A 44 4.76 -5.45 7.17
C ILE A 44 6.14 -5.11 6.63
N ASN A 45 7.11 -5.03 7.50
CA ASN A 45 8.51 -4.74 7.15
C ASN A 45 8.63 -3.47 6.28
N ILE A 46 8.11 -2.35 6.80
CA ILE A 46 8.13 -1.08 6.10
C ILE A 46 9.54 -0.49 6.16
N THR A 47 10.07 -0.15 5.00
CA THR A 47 11.33 0.57 4.83
C THR A 47 11.13 1.84 4.03
N PHE A 48 11.91 2.87 4.34
CA PHE A 48 11.88 4.13 3.62
C PHE A 48 13.30 4.60 3.31
N SER A 49 13.57 4.88 2.05
CA SER A 49 14.84 5.44 1.59
C SER A 49 14.66 6.19 0.27
N GLN A 50 15.39 7.27 0.07
CA GLN A 50 15.42 8.03 -1.19
C GLN A 50 14.01 8.34 -1.75
N ASN A 51 13.12 8.91 -0.93
CA ASN A 51 11.72 9.20 -1.30
C ASN A 51 10.90 7.97 -1.76
N THR A 52 11.30 6.79 -1.33
CA THR A 52 10.65 5.53 -1.67
C THR A 52 10.30 4.76 -0.41
N LEU A 53 9.03 4.43 -0.26
CA LEU A 53 8.52 3.51 0.75
C LEU A 53 8.37 2.14 0.11
N LYS A 54 8.88 1.11 0.78
CA LYS A 54 8.69 -0.29 0.38
C LYS A 54 8.16 -1.08 1.56
N CYS A 55 7.24 -1.99 1.31
CA CYS A 55 6.74 -2.93 2.31
C CYS A 55 6.23 -4.22 1.67
N LEU A 56 5.96 -5.21 2.52
CA LEU A 56 5.37 -6.47 2.12
C LEU A 56 3.88 -6.44 2.51
N LEU A 57 3.00 -6.65 1.53
CA LEU A 57 1.56 -6.75 1.77
C LEU A 57 1.22 -8.14 2.29
N LYS A 58 0.58 -8.19 3.46
CA LYS A 58 0.00 -9.43 3.98
C LYS A 58 -1.11 -9.91 3.07
N ASP A 59 -1.22 -11.21 2.96
CA ASP A 59 -2.32 -11.84 2.26
C ASP A 59 -3.60 -11.77 3.10
N GLU A 60 -4.63 -11.12 2.57
CA GLU A 60 -5.92 -10.99 3.27
C GLU A 60 -6.72 -12.29 3.30
N LEU A 61 -6.46 -13.21 2.37
CA LEU A 61 -7.14 -14.52 2.32
C LEU A 61 -6.61 -15.47 3.38
N ILE A 62 -5.40 -15.24 3.84
CA ILE A 62 -4.72 -16.05 4.83
C ILE A 62 -4.26 -15.10 5.94
N SER A 63 -4.83 -15.21 7.12
CA SER A 63 -4.48 -14.35 8.25
C SER A 63 -3.85 -15.14 9.38
N LEU A 64 -2.92 -14.51 10.12
CA LEU A 64 -2.40 -14.99 11.38
C LEU A 64 -3.14 -14.29 12.52
N LYS A 65 -3.73 -15.08 13.42
CA LYS A 65 -4.32 -14.59 14.66
C LYS A 65 -3.77 -15.42 15.80
N ASP A 66 -3.31 -14.78 16.87
CA ASP A 66 -2.76 -15.44 18.06
C ASP A 66 -1.63 -16.46 17.73
N ASN A 67 -0.74 -16.11 16.81
CA ASN A 67 0.33 -16.97 16.27
C ASN A 67 -0.15 -18.26 15.59
N LYS A 68 -1.45 -18.37 15.28
CA LYS A 68 -2.02 -19.45 14.48
C LYS A 68 -2.43 -18.94 13.12
N LEU A 69 -2.26 -19.78 12.11
CA LEU A 69 -2.72 -19.50 10.77
C LEU A 69 -4.23 -19.74 10.73
N TYR A 70 -4.99 -18.70 10.43
CA TYR A 70 -6.40 -18.79 10.13
C TYR A 70 -6.62 -18.59 8.66
N LEU A 71 -7.35 -19.48 8.07
CA LEU A 71 -7.91 -19.32 6.74
C LEU A 71 -9.31 -18.77 6.92
N ILE A 72 -9.65 -17.77 6.14
CA ILE A 72 -10.97 -17.13 6.24
C ILE A 72 -12.04 -18.19 5.98
N ASN A 73 -12.94 -18.37 6.96
CA ASN A 73 -14.07 -19.31 6.92
C ASN A 73 -13.74 -20.80 6.84
N SER A 74 -12.63 -21.25 7.41
CA SER A 74 -12.27 -22.67 7.35
C SER A 74 -11.71 -23.23 8.65
N ALA A 75 -11.91 -24.55 8.85
CA ALA A 75 -11.22 -25.29 9.87
C ALA A 75 -9.79 -25.60 9.44
N LEU A 76 -8.82 -25.24 10.26
CA LEU A 76 -7.42 -25.54 10.01
C LEU A 76 -7.07 -26.88 10.65
N ILE A 77 -6.53 -27.80 9.86
CA ILE A 77 -5.95 -29.04 10.34
C ILE A 77 -4.46 -29.00 10.02
N LEU A 78 -3.64 -29.10 11.07
CA LEU A 78 -2.19 -29.17 10.95
C LEU A 78 -1.81 -30.63 10.82
N GLU A 79 -1.42 -31.06 9.63
CA GLU A 79 -0.90 -32.39 9.39
C GLU A 79 0.61 -32.41 9.27
N ASN A 80 1.18 -33.58 9.46
CA ASN A 80 2.63 -33.82 9.53
C ASN A 80 3.43 -33.08 8.43
N ASN A 81 4.43 -32.35 8.86
CA ASN A 81 5.61 -32.02 8.08
C ASN A 81 5.43 -31.06 6.90
N HIS A 82 4.83 -29.92 7.01
CA HIS A 82 4.86 -28.87 5.99
C HIS A 82 3.56 -28.61 5.23
N THR A 83 2.47 -29.29 5.57
CA THR A 83 1.17 -29.07 4.90
C THR A 83 0.14 -28.61 5.89
N LEU A 84 -0.55 -27.52 5.54
CA LEU A 84 -1.69 -26.97 6.26
C LEU A 84 -2.94 -27.29 5.46
N TYR A 85 -3.87 -28.05 6.03
CA TYR A 85 -5.13 -28.38 5.39
C TYR A 85 -6.27 -27.48 5.87
N SER A 86 -7.12 -27.10 4.93
CA SER A 86 -8.34 -26.38 5.20
C SER A 86 -9.46 -26.88 4.28
N PRO A 87 -10.15 -27.93 4.68
CA PRO A 87 -11.08 -28.64 3.80
C PRO A 87 -12.30 -27.81 3.39
N HIS A 88 -12.59 -26.71 4.10
CA HIS A 88 -13.71 -25.84 3.79
C HIS A 88 -13.30 -24.57 3.02
N SER A 89 -12.06 -24.47 2.59
CA SER A 89 -11.56 -23.35 1.82
C SER A 89 -11.52 -23.66 0.33
N ASP A 90 -12.02 -22.75 -0.47
CA ASP A 90 -11.92 -22.83 -1.93
C ASP A 90 -10.64 -22.11 -2.41
N PHE A 91 -9.50 -22.71 -2.12
CA PHE A 91 -8.21 -22.18 -2.56
C PHE A 91 -8.04 -22.17 -4.07
N LYS A 92 -8.66 -23.11 -4.77
CA LYS A 92 -8.58 -23.21 -6.22
C LYS A 92 -9.17 -21.97 -6.89
N THR A 93 -10.38 -21.58 -6.51
CA THR A 93 -11.02 -20.36 -7.02
C THR A 93 -10.23 -19.11 -6.64
N GLN A 94 -9.73 -19.04 -5.41
CA GLN A 94 -8.94 -17.89 -4.97
C GLN A 94 -7.62 -17.77 -5.73
N LEU A 95 -6.94 -18.88 -5.98
CA LEU A 95 -5.72 -18.90 -6.79
C LEU A 95 -6.02 -18.47 -8.23
N GLN A 96 -7.13 -18.93 -8.81
CA GLN A 96 -7.54 -18.53 -10.15
C GLN A 96 -7.83 -17.03 -10.21
N ASN A 97 -8.60 -16.50 -9.26
CA ASN A 97 -8.87 -15.06 -9.16
C ASN A 97 -7.60 -14.21 -9.10
N ARG A 98 -6.53 -14.70 -8.44
CA ARG A 98 -5.24 -14.02 -8.41
C ARG A 98 -4.50 -14.09 -9.73
N LYS A 99 -4.53 -15.24 -10.39
CA LYS A 99 -3.95 -15.38 -11.73
C LYS A 99 -4.59 -14.41 -12.70
N ASP A 100 -5.92 -14.29 -12.64
CA ASP A 100 -6.68 -13.40 -13.48
C ASP A 100 -6.38 -11.92 -13.13
N LEU A 101 -6.35 -11.57 -11.83
CA LEU A 101 -6.07 -10.22 -11.36
C LEU A 101 -4.70 -9.71 -11.82
N TYR A 102 -3.70 -10.57 -11.79
CA TYR A 102 -2.32 -10.23 -12.15
C TYR A 102 -1.96 -10.60 -13.58
N ASN A 103 -2.91 -11.17 -14.34
CA ASN A 103 -2.69 -11.73 -15.68
C ASN A 103 -1.47 -12.65 -15.70
N ASP A 104 -1.38 -13.55 -14.71
CA ASP A 104 -0.23 -14.41 -14.47
C ASP A 104 -0.66 -15.85 -14.22
N ASN A 105 -0.62 -16.67 -15.28
CA ASN A 105 -1.00 -18.08 -15.21
C ASN A 105 -0.12 -18.93 -14.29
N GLU A 106 1.11 -18.48 -14.03
CA GLU A 106 2.08 -19.14 -13.16
C GLU A 106 2.17 -18.48 -11.78
N HIS A 107 1.08 -17.94 -11.28
CA HIS A 107 1.09 -17.23 -10.00
C HIS A 107 1.70 -18.07 -8.88
N ILE A 108 2.79 -17.56 -8.31
CA ILE A 108 3.49 -18.16 -7.18
C ILE A 108 3.10 -17.40 -5.92
N SER A 109 2.72 -18.12 -4.87
CA SER A 109 2.46 -17.56 -3.57
C SER A 109 3.72 -17.52 -2.71
N TYR A 110 3.78 -16.57 -1.77
CA TYR A 110 4.95 -16.33 -0.94
C TYR A 110 4.56 -16.22 0.52
N ALA A 111 5.54 -16.44 1.40
CA ALA A 111 5.44 -16.25 2.82
C ALA A 111 6.65 -15.50 3.36
N TYR A 112 6.44 -14.69 4.41
CA TYR A 112 7.50 -14.05 5.17
C TYR A 112 7.80 -14.86 6.42
N LYS A 113 9.04 -15.29 6.55
CA LYS A 113 9.51 -16.09 7.68
C LYS A 113 10.92 -15.66 8.07
N ILE A 114 11.11 -15.25 9.32
CA ILE A 114 12.42 -14.91 9.90
C ILE A 114 13.27 -14.03 8.96
N ASN A 115 12.71 -12.89 8.56
CA ASN A 115 13.33 -11.92 7.65
C ASN A 115 13.64 -12.44 6.23
N LYS A 116 13.01 -13.54 5.81
CA LYS A 116 13.13 -14.10 4.46
C LYS A 116 11.78 -14.25 3.78
N ILE A 117 11.79 -14.14 2.47
CA ILE A 117 10.64 -14.42 1.62
C ILE A 117 10.85 -15.81 1.03
N GLU A 118 9.92 -16.70 1.35
CA GLU A 118 9.94 -18.10 0.89
C GLU A 118 8.74 -18.36 -0.03
N LYS A 119 8.92 -19.27 -0.97
CA LYS A 119 7.83 -19.72 -1.83
C LYS A 119 6.94 -20.70 -1.09
N ILE A 120 5.65 -20.61 -1.32
CA ILE A 120 4.65 -21.58 -0.84
C ILE A 120 3.80 -22.07 -2.00
N SER A 121 3.31 -23.30 -1.90
CA SER A 121 2.40 -23.88 -2.87
C SER A 121 0.99 -23.89 -2.32
N ILE A 122 0.04 -23.32 -3.05
CA ILE A 122 -1.38 -23.41 -2.71
C ILE A 122 -1.92 -24.67 -3.36
N LEU A 123 -2.46 -25.56 -2.52
CA LEU A 123 -3.14 -26.78 -2.90
C LEU A 123 -4.64 -26.53 -3.01
N GLU A 124 -5.40 -27.50 -3.49
CA GLU A 124 -6.86 -27.40 -3.57
C GLU A 124 -7.50 -27.17 -2.19
N ASN A 125 -7.02 -27.83 -1.16
CA ASN A 125 -7.57 -27.81 0.19
C ASN A 125 -6.56 -27.34 1.25
N GLY A 126 -5.50 -26.61 0.85
CA GLY A 126 -4.48 -26.24 1.82
C GLY A 126 -3.28 -25.51 1.26
N ILE A 127 -2.23 -25.48 2.03
CA ILE A 127 -0.94 -24.85 1.69
C ILE A 127 0.17 -25.83 2.00
N SER A 128 1.10 -25.97 1.07
CA SER A 128 2.34 -26.71 1.28
C SER A 128 3.55 -25.78 1.31
N THR A 129 4.47 -26.04 2.23
CA THR A 129 5.71 -25.28 2.43
C THR A 129 6.91 -26.22 2.44
N ASN A 130 8.09 -25.69 2.16
CA ASN A 130 9.37 -26.41 2.32
C ASN A 130 10.04 -26.15 3.68
N PHE A 131 9.32 -25.50 4.59
CA PHE A 131 9.80 -25.12 5.92
C PHE A 131 8.75 -25.41 6.98
N THR A 132 9.15 -25.42 8.25
CA THR A 132 8.28 -25.58 9.43
C THR A 132 8.21 -24.30 10.24
N GLY A 133 7.19 -24.16 11.06
CA GLY A 133 6.99 -23.05 12.00
C GLY A 133 6.10 -21.93 11.47
N SER A 134 6.02 -20.84 12.22
CA SER A 134 5.13 -19.72 11.93
C SER A 134 5.64 -18.89 10.74
N PHE A 135 4.72 -18.43 9.91
CA PHE A 135 5.00 -17.54 8.80
C PHE A 135 3.83 -16.60 8.55
N ILE A 136 4.07 -15.53 7.83
CA ILE A 136 3.04 -14.58 7.38
C ILE A 136 2.89 -14.73 5.88
N PRO A 137 1.72 -15.17 5.38
CA PRO A 137 1.47 -15.21 3.95
C PRO A 137 1.52 -13.81 3.32
N LEU A 138 2.11 -13.73 2.13
CA LEU A 138 2.31 -12.49 1.41
C LEU A 138 1.52 -12.48 0.10
N GLN A 139 0.89 -11.35 -0.18
CA GLN A 139 0.21 -11.09 -1.44
C GLN A 139 1.18 -10.52 -2.48
N ALA A 140 1.95 -9.50 -2.11
CA ALA A 140 2.81 -8.74 -3.02
C ALA A 140 3.81 -7.88 -2.25
N GLN A 141 4.72 -7.25 -2.96
CA GLN A 141 5.48 -6.10 -2.48
C GLN A 141 4.79 -4.81 -2.95
N LEU A 142 4.58 -3.87 -2.04
CA LEU A 142 4.16 -2.51 -2.34
C LEU A 142 5.37 -1.58 -2.37
N VAL A 143 5.46 -0.76 -3.40
CA VAL A 143 6.43 0.32 -3.52
C VAL A 143 5.67 1.62 -3.76
N ILE A 144 5.90 2.65 -2.95
CA ILE A 144 5.39 4.00 -3.17
C ILE A 144 6.61 4.90 -3.35
N LYS A 145 6.70 5.57 -4.49
CA LYS A 145 7.86 6.40 -4.81
C LYS A 145 7.45 7.77 -5.35
N LEU A 146 8.25 8.77 -5.02
CA LEU A 146 8.16 10.10 -5.61
C LEU A 146 9.12 10.17 -6.80
N GLN A 147 8.58 10.42 -7.99
CA GLN A 147 9.32 10.55 -9.23
C GLN A 147 8.73 11.68 -10.07
N ASN A 148 9.54 12.65 -10.51
CA ASN A 148 9.11 13.78 -11.36
C ASN A 148 7.89 14.52 -10.80
N GLU A 149 7.88 14.83 -9.50
CA GLU A 149 6.78 15.48 -8.79
C GLU A 149 5.47 14.67 -8.77
N GLU A 150 5.50 13.40 -9.20
CA GLU A 150 4.40 12.47 -9.13
C GLU A 150 4.66 11.42 -8.05
N LEU A 151 3.67 11.20 -7.18
CA LEU A 151 3.68 10.11 -6.22
C LEU A 151 2.93 8.94 -6.83
N ILE A 152 3.65 7.87 -7.10
CA ILE A 152 3.13 6.65 -7.73
C ILE A 152 3.26 5.46 -6.81
N TYR A 153 2.39 4.47 -6.98
CA TYR A 153 2.53 3.18 -6.32
C TYR A 153 2.68 2.05 -7.34
N GLU A 154 3.37 1.01 -6.92
CA GLU A 154 3.56 -0.24 -7.66
C GLU A 154 3.27 -1.41 -6.75
N ILE A 155 2.47 -2.37 -7.21
CA ILE A 155 2.22 -3.65 -6.54
C ILE A 155 2.91 -4.73 -7.35
N LYS A 156 3.85 -5.44 -6.73
CA LYS A 156 4.72 -6.45 -7.37
C LYS A 156 4.43 -7.83 -6.77
N PRO A 157 3.54 -8.62 -7.38
CA PRO A 157 3.15 -9.92 -6.83
C PRO A 157 4.27 -10.96 -6.81
N LYS A 158 5.22 -10.89 -7.74
CA LYS A 158 6.40 -11.79 -7.78
C LYS A 158 7.63 -11.22 -7.08
N PHE A 159 7.54 -10.10 -6.41
CA PHE A 159 8.65 -9.41 -5.74
C PHE A 159 9.80 -9.01 -6.69
N ASN A 160 9.55 -9.05 -7.99
CA ASN A 160 10.45 -8.64 -9.05
C ASN A 160 9.76 -7.62 -9.97
N GLU A 161 10.44 -7.20 -11.04
CA GLU A 161 9.95 -6.14 -11.93
C GLU A 161 9.08 -6.65 -13.09
N GLN A 162 8.93 -7.97 -13.27
CA GLN A 162 8.29 -8.55 -14.46
C GLN A 162 6.77 -8.38 -14.49
N LEU A 163 6.12 -8.34 -13.31
CA LEU A 163 4.68 -8.11 -13.18
C LEU A 163 4.46 -6.99 -12.19
N ASN A 164 3.84 -5.93 -12.66
CA ASN A 164 3.72 -4.71 -11.91
C ASN A 164 2.37 -4.03 -12.22
N GLN A 165 1.54 -3.90 -11.19
CA GLN A 165 0.38 -3.02 -11.23
C GLN A 165 0.81 -1.67 -10.67
N GLN A 166 0.64 -0.61 -11.43
CA GLN A 166 1.01 0.73 -11.00
C GLN A 166 -0.18 1.69 -11.07
N GLY A 167 -0.13 2.70 -10.24
CA GLY A 167 -1.12 3.77 -10.25
C GLY A 167 -0.59 5.08 -9.69
N LEU A 168 -1.27 6.15 -10.05
CA LEU A 168 -0.96 7.48 -9.59
C LEU A 168 -1.71 7.79 -8.30
N ILE A 169 -0.97 8.19 -7.25
CA ILE A 169 -1.56 8.70 -6.01
C ILE A 169 -1.86 10.19 -6.17
N SER A 170 -0.84 10.97 -6.60
CA SER A 170 -0.96 12.42 -6.75
C SER A 170 0.13 13.02 -7.64
N LYS A 171 -0.16 14.22 -8.16
CA LYS A 171 0.79 15.10 -8.85
C LYS A 171 1.16 16.32 -8.00
N ASN A 172 2.18 17.04 -8.45
CA ASN A 172 2.71 18.24 -7.81
C ASN A 172 3.19 18.00 -6.36
N ILE A 173 3.79 16.85 -6.11
CA ILE A 173 4.40 16.49 -4.84
C ILE A 173 5.86 16.96 -4.86
N SER A 174 6.19 17.89 -3.98
CA SER A 174 7.57 18.39 -3.84
C SER A 174 8.41 17.61 -2.83
N SER A 175 7.77 16.90 -1.90
CA SER A 175 8.47 16.00 -0.99
C SER A 175 7.53 14.92 -0.43
N PHE A 176 8.12 13.75 -0.21
CA PHE A 176 7.51 12.59 0.41
C PHE A 176 8.51 12.01 1.40
N ASN A 177 8.12 11.83 2.66
CA ASN A 177 9.01 11.34 3.71
C ASN A 177 8.24 10.51 4.74
N LEU A 178 8.92 9.53 5.32
CA LEU A 178 8.48 8.77 6.47
C LEU A 178 9.58 8.74 7.52
N GLN A 179 9.33 9.34 8.68
CA GLN A 179 10.27 9.39 9.78
C GLN A 179 9.53 9.26 11.12
N ASN A 180 10.01 8.42 12.02
CA ASN A 180 9.41 8.21 13.34
C ASN A 180 7.89 7.92 13.28
N ASN A 181 7.47 7.07 12.37
CA ASN A 181 6.06 6.74 12.09
C ASN A 181 5.20 7.95 11.70
N LYS A 182 5.81 9.03 11.24
CA LYS A 182 5.14 10.21 10.72
C LYS A 182 5.34 10.29 9.22
N LEU A 183 4.25 10.16 8.51
CA LEU A 183 4.19 10.31 7.06
C LEU A 183 3.97 11.78 6.72
N LYS A 184 4.87 12.35 5.93
CA LYS A 184 4.81 13.75 5.51
C LYS A 184 4.79 13.84 4.00
N ILE A 185 3.85 14.63 3.48
CA ILE A 185 3.79 15.01 2.07
C ILE A 185 3.71 16.52 1.94
N CYS A 186 4.40 17.05 0.94
CA CYS A 186 4.31 18.46 0.57
C CYS A 186 3.85 18.57 -0.87
N LEU A 187 2.79 19.33 -1.11
CA LEU A 187 2.34 19.73 -2.43
C LEU A 187 2.94 21.09 -2.77
N LYS A 188 3.30 21.28 -4.03
CA LYS A 188 3.80 22.55 -4.53
C LYS A 188 3.06 22.91 -5.81
N ARG A 189 2.40 24.06 -5.79
CA ARG A 189 1.91 24.75 -6.97
C ARG A 189 2.48 26.18 -6.96
N GLN A 190 1.66 27.19 -6.70
CA GLN A 190 2.15 28.56 -6.45
C GLN A 190 2.74 28.70 -5.05
N THR A 191 2.17 28.01 -4.07
CA THR A 191 2.63 27.92 -2.68
C THR A 191 2.92 26.47 -2.32
N LYS A 192 3.80 26.26 -1.31
CA LYS A 192 4.13 24.94 -0.79
C LYS A 192 3.33 24.68 0.48
N HIS A 193 2.55 23.60 0.49
CA HIS A 193 1.82 23.13 1.67
C HIS A 193 2.25 21.71 2.05
N CYS A 194 2.58 21.53 3.32
CA CYS A 194 3.00 20.25 3.88
C CYS A 194 1.99 19.79 4.92
N LEU A 195 1.63 18.52 4.87
CA LEU A 195 0.87 17.85 5.91
C LEU A 195 1.65 16.63 6.42
N GLU A 196 1.47 16.39 7.72
CA GLU A 196 2.08 15.28 8.41
C GLU A 196 0.99 14.50 9.15
N LYS A 197 1.05 13.17 9.09
CA LYS A 197 0.14 12.28 9.80
C LYS A 197 0.93 11.15 10.45
N ARG A 198 0.63 10.86 11.71
CA ARG A 198 1.13 9.65 12.36
C ARG A 198 0.42 8.44 11.81
N ILE A 199 1.18 7.44 11.39
CA ILE A 199 0.67 6.14 10.94
C ILE A 199 0.95 5.09 12.02
N LEU A 200 -0.01 4.21 12.22
CA LEU A 200 0.16 3.04 13.08
C LEU A 200 0.75 1.94 12.20
N LEU A 201 1.99 1.57 12.48
CA LEU A 201 2.73 0.50 11.80
C LEU A 201 2.79 -0.74 12.69
#